data_c24161d97e3ac673df614140931ded18
#
_entry.id   c24161d97e3ac673df614140931ded18
#
_cell.length_a   1.000
_cell.length_b   1.000
_cell.length_c   1.000
_cell.angle_alpha   90.00
_cell.angle_beta   90.00
_cell.angle_gamma   90.00
#
_symmetry.space_group_name_H-M   'P 1'
#
loop_
_entity.id
_entity.type
_entity.pdbx_description
1 polymer ?
#
loop_
_entity_poly.entity_id
_entity_poly.type
_entity_poly.pdbx_seq_one_letter_code
_entity_poly.pdbx_strand_id
1 'polypeptide(L)'
;ISACLVGSEMCIRDSLEAEAKAGAQTILDWLQQGKTNLAIVAQDRVVARRIRALLERAQVVVADETGWKLSTTRAAAALASWLELVAARAETIALLDFLKSPFVFANTDNKADLVMASELALRRANVLGGWDIVGDALTAIPAAQNMVKLLAQQATGFSKGKTLCDWITASQQTLDALGMRAALQADGAGAQVLQLLQDIEQDCTAVGHVFSFAEWRAFLNLQLEATAYVQLNRDRRVVMLPLNGARLRSFDAVLLVGADAEHLPSQPSETLFFANVVRRELGLATRESRQRQQLRDVTELLSSNEQVVMSWQAHKNGEPNPVSPWIERLQLSLARAGLPEVATHQVVIAPRSLIPAPLSMPAPHAAVLRPQKLSASGYNSLVACPYQFFATRMLGLSGLDELSDMPEKRDYGDWLHQILAIFHTRLHEVAQAERAALLQEITDQVFNLALDKSAAALGYYARWQKAMPAYLEWLSEREAQGWHFVLGEEKFEKVLRWDDGEIILHGRVDRMDENASGERAVLDYKSTNQIALREKLKQGEDHQLPFYGLLSDVPLTNALYIPLEASKDKIKEVESPDYDKWQQTLSTQIVNSMRAIAHDAPLPATGPESVCQYCDVRGLCRKGAW
;
A
#
# COMPACT_ATOMS: atom_id res chain seq x y z
N ILE A 1 5.09 -55.66 14.86
CA ILE A 1 4.58 -54.61 13.98
C ILE A 1 3.11 -54.31 14.30
N SER A 2 2.26 -55.35 14.45
CA SER A 2 0.82 -55.14 14.72
C SER A 2 0.54 -54.38 16.03
N ALA A 3 1.26 -54.67 17.11
CA ALA A 3 1.08 -54.02 18.39
C ALA A 3 1.58 -52.54 18.42
N CYS A 4 2.48 -52.19 17.50
CA CYS A 4 3.09 -50.85 17.44
C CYS A 4 2.29 -49.85 16.57
N LEU A 5 1.29 -50.34 15.81
CA LEU A 5 0.46 -49.51 14.93
C LEU A 5 -0.99 -49.34 15.43
N VAL A 6 -1.29 -49.87 16.59
CA VAL A 6 -2.59 -49.68 17.25
C VAL A 6 -2.69 -48.18 17.61
N GLY A 7 -3.63 -47.48 16.97
CA GLY A 7 -3.81 -46.03 17.16
C GLY A 7 -3.13 -45.13 16.11
N SER A 8 -2.47 -45.71 15.10
CA SER A 8 -2.02 -44.94 13.93
C SER A 8 -3.17 -44.72 12.96
N GLU A 9 -3.40 -43.48 12.54
CA GLU A 9 -4.51 -43.12 11.66
C GLU A 9 -4.05 -42.16 10.55
N MET A 10 -4.80 -42.14 9.43
CA MET A 10 -4.56 -41.26 8.29
C MET A 10 -5.65 -40.20 8.19
N CYS A 11 -5.25 -38.93 7.93
CA CYS A 11 -6.14 -37.81 7.75
C CYS A 11 -5.90 -37.15 6.38
N ILE A 12 -6.74 -37.48 5.41
CA ILE A 12 -6.65 -36.92 4.04
C ILE A 12 -7.64 -35.79 3.90
N ARG A 13 -7.22 -34.64 3.33
CA ARG A 13 -8.05 -33.48 3.11
C ARG A 13 -7.80 -32.88 1.72
N ASP A 14 -8.80 -32.16 1.18
CA ASP A 14 -8.75 -31.68 -0.20
C ASP A 14 -7.84 -30.46 -0.40
N SER A 15 -7.54 -29.72 0.66
CA SER A 15 -6.76 -28.48 0.59
C SER A 15 -5.95 -28.21 1.85
N LEU A 16 -4.97 -27.30 1.74
CA LEU A 16 -4.17 -26.79 2.86
C LEU A 16 -5.03 -26.32 4.04
N GLU A 17 -6.04 -25.53 3.77
CA GLU A 17 -6.89 -24.98 4.83
C GLU A 17 -7.75 -26.07 5.48
N ALA A 18 -8.21 -27.05 4.71
CA ALA A 18 -8.95 -28.20 5.24
C ALA A 18 -8.06 -29.10 6.09
N GLU A 19 -6.81 -29.37 5.67
CA GLU A 19 -5.81 -30.10 6.46
C GLU A 19 -5.48 -29.36 7.75
N ALA A 20 -5.21 -28.04 7.66
CA ALA A 20 -4.89 -27.24 8.84
C ALA A 20 -6.03 -27.18 9.85
N LYS A 21 -7.29 -27.04 9.39
CA LYS A 21 -8.47 -27.09 10.27
C LYS A 21 -8.65 -28.44 10.93
N ALA A 22 -8.49 -29.52 10.17
CA ALA A 22 -8.57 -30.87 10.71
C ALA A 22 -7.46 -31.14 11.74
N GLY A 23 -6.22 -30.74 11.43
CA GLY A 23 -5.10 -30.87 12.36
C GLY A 23 -5.30 -30.06 13.65
N ALA A 24 -5.78 -28.80 13.55
CA ALA A 24 -6.08 -28.00 14.71
C ALA A 24 -7.20 -28.62 15.57
N GLN A 25 -8.27 -29.12 14.92
CA GLN A 25 -9.36 -29.77 15.64
C GLN A 25 -8.87 -31.05 16.33
N THR A 26 -8.05 -31.87 15.68
CA THR A 26 -7.44 -33.07 16.28
C THR A 26 -6.68 -32.74 17.58
N ILE A 27 -5.85 -31.68 17.57
CA ILE A 27 -5.14 -31.23 18.76
C ILE A 27 -6.11 -30.76 19.86
N LEU A 28 -7.17 -30.03 19.51
CA LEU A 28 -8.18 -29.57 20.46
C LEU A 28 -8.94 -30.76 21.08
N ASP A 29 -9.30 -31.77 20.30
CA ASP A 29 -9.98 -32.96 20.76
C ASP A 29 -9.09 -33.76 21.75
N TRP A 30 -7.80 -33.89 21.47
CA TRP A 30 -6.85 -34.52 22.37
C TRP A 30 -6.67 -33.77 23.69
N LEU A 31 -6.62 -32.43 23.64
CA LEU A 31 -6.58 -31.61 24.85
C LEU A 31 -7.87 -31.76 25.68
N GLN A 32 -9.04 -31.85 25.03
CA GLN A 32 -10.33 -32.10 25.70
C GLN A 32 -10.40 -33.50 26.32
N GLN A 33 -9.71 -34.50 25.74
CA GLN A 33 -9.53 -35.82 26.31
C GLN A 33 -8.56 -35.86 27.49
N GLY A 34 -7.96 -34.71 27.86
CA GLY A 34 -7.05 -34.60 28.99
C GLY A 34 -5.58 -34.90 28.68
N LYS A 35 -5.21 -35.06 27.40
CA LYS A 35 -3.81 -35.23 27.01
C LYS A 35 -3.01 -33.94 27.20
N THR A 36 -1.78 -34.07 27.66
CA THR A 36 -0.96 -32.90 28.06
C THR A 36 0.43 -32.86 27.42
N ASN A 37 0.82 -33.91 26.70
CA ASN A 37 2.10 -33.98 26.02
C ASN A 37 1.88 -34.34 24.53
N LEU A 38 1.57 -33.32 23.72
CA LEU A 38 1.20 -33.45 22.32
C LEU A 38 2.30 -32.92 21.41
N ALA A 39 2.55 -33.62 20.29
CA ALA A 39 3.52 -33.17 19.30
C ALA A 39 2.87 -32.91 17.94
N ILE A 40 3.26 -31.82 17.29
CA ILE A 40 3.04 -31.53 15.88
C ILE A 40 4.39 -31.73 15.18
N VAL A 41 4.55 -32.82 14.44
CA VAL A 41 5.76 -33.08 13.66
C VAL A 41 5.59 -32.48 12.27
N ALA A 42 6.28 -31.38 12.03
CA ALA A 42 6.09 -30.52 10.86
C ALA A 42 7.03 -30.91 9.71
N GLN A 43 6.56 -31.77 8.78
CA GLN A 43 7.21 -31.97 7.50
C GLN A 43 6.79 -30.90 6.49
N ASP A 44 5.49 -30.59 6.38
CA ASP A 44 5.01 -29.37 5.73
C ASP A 44 4.89 -28.24 6.77
N ARG A 45 5.84 -27.31 6.74
CA ARG A 45 5.87 -26.17 7.66
C ARG A 45 4.81 -25.11 7.35
N VAL A 46 4.28 -25.07 6.13
CA VAL A 46 3.23 -24.09 5.78
C VAL A 46 1.92 -24.47 6.45
N VAL A 47 1.53 -25.76 6.32
CA VAL A 47 0.36 -26.31 7.01
C VAL A 47 0.53 -26.22 8.53
N ALA A 48 1.70 -26.62 9.05
CA ALA A 48 1.96 -26.61 10.49
C ALA A 48 1.86 -25.19 11.09
N ARG A 49 2.34 -24.15 10.41
CA ARG A 49 2.16 -22.75 10.81
C ARG A 49 0.69 -22.34 10.80
N ARG A 50 -0.08 -22.81 9.81
CA ARG A 50 -1.51 -22.55 9.75
C ARG A 50 -2.26 -23.22 10.89
N ILE A 51 -1.91 -24.47 11.25
CA ILE A 51 -2.44 -25.17 12.43
C ILE A 51 -2.15 -24.36 13.70
N ARG A 52 -0.90 -23.92 13.87
CA ARG A 52 -0.51 -23.07 15.00
C ARG A 52 -1.37 -21.81 15.09
N ALA A 53 -1.57 -21.08 14.01
CA ALA A 53 -2.38 -19.87 13.99
C ALA A 53 -3.87 -20.14 14.35
N LEU A 54 -4.41 -21.31 13.98
CA LEU A 54 -5.76 -21.73 14.36
C LEU A 54 -5.85 -22.09 15.85
N LEU A 55 -4.82 -22.75 16.39
CA LEU A 55 -4.72 -23.09 17.83
C LEU A 55 -4.55 -21.84 18.68
N GLU A 56 -3.73 -20.88 18.26
CA GLU A 56 -3.56 -19.57 18.95
C GLU A 56 -4.89 -18.79 19.00
N ARG A 57 -5.71 -18.84 17.94
CA ARG A 57 -7.07 -18.29 17.98
C ARG A 57 -7.99 -18.98 18.98
N ALA A 58 -7.77 -20.26 19.23
CA ALA A 58 -8.47 -21.03 20.27
C ALA A 58 -7.80 -20.92 21.65
N GLN A 59 -6.87 -19.95 21.82
CA GLN A 59 -6.13 -19.71 23.06
C GLN A 59 -5.24 -20.90 23.50
N VAL A 60 -4.82 -21.73 22.55
CA VAL A 60 -3.85 -22.81 22.78
C VAL A 60 -2.48 -22.36 22.31
N VAL A 61 -1.54 -22.30 23.23
CA VAL A 61 -0.14 -21.98 22.93
C VAL A 61 0.57 -23.18 22.35
N VAL A 62 1.28 -22.97 21.22
CA VAL A 62 2.13 -23.98 20.60
C VAL A 62 3.59 -23.59 20.75
N ALA A 63 4.36 -24.42 21.45
CA ALA A 63 5.81 -24.22 21.60
C ALA A 63 6.55 -24.73 20.36
N ASP A 64 6.91 -23.83 19.44
CA ASP A 64 7.71 -24.17 18.24
C ASP A 64 9.19 -24.29 18.61
N GLU A 65 9.70 -25.51 18.75
CA GLU A 65 11.09 -25.79 19.10
C GLU A 65 12.08 -25.51 17.95
N THR A 66 11.60 -25.45 16.71
CA THR A 66 12.43 -25.09 15.55
C THR A 66 12.56 -23.57 15.41
N GLY A 67 11.53 -22.87 15.84
CA GLY A 67 11.43 -21.44 15.67
C GLY A 67 11.27 -21.05 14.19
N TRP A 68 11.51 -19.79 13.91
CA TRP A 68 11.55 -19.23 12.55
C TRP A 68 12.75 -18.29 12.42
N LYS A 69 13.09 -17.91 11.21
CA LYS A 69 14.24 -17.06 10.96
C LYS A 69 14.07 -15.70 11.67
N LEU A 70 15.10 -15.26 12.37
CA LEU A 70 15.08 -13.97 13.08
C LEU A 70 14.81 -12.82 12.11
N SER A 71 15.33 -12.91 10.85
CA SER A 71 15.10 -11.95 9.76
C SER A 71 13.62 -11.66 9.47
N THR A 72 12.71 -12.61 9.76
CA THR A 72 11.28 -12.46 9.49
C THR A 72 10.50 -11.82 10.65
N THR A 73 11.18 -11.44 11.72
CA THR A 73 10.56 -10.77 12.87
C THR A 73 10.44 -9.27 12.64
N ARG A 74 9.46 -8.63 13.27
CA ARG A 74 9.30 -7.17 13.20
C ARG A 74 10.52 -6.42 13.75
N ALA A 75 11.20 -6.98 14.74
CA ALA A 75 12.40 -6.40 15.34
C ALA A 75 13.56 -6.36 14.34
N ALA A 76 13.83 -7.48 13.66
CA ALA A 76 14.85 -7.52 12.62
C ALA A 76 14.47 -6.65 11.41
N ALA A 77 13.18 -6.64 11.03
CA ALA A 77 12.69 -5.78 9.96
C ALA A 77 12.90 -4.29 10.28
N ALA A 78 12.76 -3.86 11.54
CA ALA A 78 13.03 -2.48 11.94
C ALA A 78 14.52 -2.10 11.77
N LEU A 79 15.45 -3.01 12.06
CA LEU A 79 16.87 -2.78 11.82
C LEU A 79 17.19 -2.78 10.31
N ALA A 80 16.63 -3.72 9.55
CA ALA A 80 16.81 -3.78 8.11
C ALA A 80 16.24 -2.55 7.39
N SER A 81 15.06 -2.04 7.82
CA SER A 81 14.46 -0.83 7.25
C SER A 81 15.27 0.44 7.56
N TRP A 82 15.99 0.51 8.69
CA TRP A 82 16.97 1.56 8.92
C TRP A 82 18.08 1.56 7.86
N LEU A 83 18.68 0.39 7.64
CA LEU A 83 19.76 0.26 6.66
C LEU A 83 19.25 0.53 5.23
N GLU A 84 18.01 0.18 4.92
CA GLU A 84 17.36 0.51 3.66
C GLU A 84 17.17 2.02 3.51
N LEU A 85 16.64 2.68 4.53
CA LEU A 85 16.45 4.13 4.56
C LEU A 85 17.75 4.90 4.30
N VAL A 86 18.86 4.45 4.91
CA VAL A 86 20.20 5.03 4.66
C VAL A 86 20.65 4.81 3.22
N ALA A 87 20.48 3.59 2.68
CA ALA A 87 20.85 3.24 1.30
C ALA A 87 20.04 4.03 0.27
N ALA A 88 18.75 4.15 0.51
CA ALA A 88 17.80 4.88 -0.34
C ALA A 88 17.86 6.42 -0.14
N ARG A 89 18.76 6.93 0.71
CA ARG A 89 18.95 8.36 0.99
C ARG A 89 17.64 9.08 1.33
N ALA A 90 16.90 8.55 2.27
CA ALA A 90 15.59 9.05 2.70
C ALA A 90 14.55 9.08 1.57
N GLU A 91 14.53 8.06 0.71
CA GLU A 91 13.35 7.84 -0.14
C GLU A 91 12.09 7.85 0.73
N THR A 92 11.06 8.55 0.28
CA THR A 92 9.88 8.84 1.11
C THR A 92 9.16 7.55 1.56
N ILE A 93 9.06 6.54 0.71
CA ILE A 93 8.43 5.26 1.08
C ILE A 93 9.25 4.56 2.16
N ALA A 94 10.56 4.45 1.98
CA ALA A 94 11.47 3.83 2.95
C ALA A 94 11.46 4.60 4.30
N LEU A 95 11.39 5.92 4.25
CA LEU A 95 11.28 6.77 5.45
C LEU A 95 9.97 6.51 6.20
N LEU A 96 8.85 6.48 5.50
CA LEU A 96 7.54 6.26 6.10
C LEU A 96 7.42 4.84 6.69
N ASP A 97 7.93 3.82 5.99
CA ASP A 97 7.95 2.44 6.48
C ASP A 97 8.79 2.34 7.77
N PHE A 98 9.96 2.98 7.79
CA PHE A 98 10.79 3.02 8.99
C PHE A 98 10.09 3.75 10.14
N LEU A 99 9.52 4.92 9.91
CA LEU A 99 8.82 5.70 10.94
C LEU A 99 7.56 4.99 11.46
N LYS A 100 6.86 4.20 10.65
CA LYS A 100 5.70 3.38 11.07
C LYS A 100 6.09 2.21 11.97
N SER A 101 7.38 1.83 12.04
CA SER A 101 7.84 0.76 12.91
C SER A 101 7.56 1.08 14.39
N PRO A 102 7.02 0.14 15.19
CA PRO A 102 6.73 0.37 16.61
C PRO A 102 7.99 0.57 17.46
N PHE A 103 9.16 0.18 16.97
CA PHE A 103 10.41 0.27 17.70
C PHE A 103 11.09 1.64 17.58
N VAL A 104 10.81 2.39 16.53
CA VAL A 104 11.44 3.70 16.24
C VAL A 104 10.68 4.79 16.96
N PHE A 105 11.38 5.67 17.69
CA PHE A 105 10.75 6.75 18.46
C PHE A 105 9.56 6.25 19.32
N ALA A 106 9.72 5.09 19.94
CA ALA A 106 8.64 4.39 20.64
C ALA A 106 7.98 5.21 21.77
N ASN A 107 8.72 6.13 22.38
CA ASN A 107 8.27 6.98 23.49
C ASN A 107 7.78 8.37 23.02
N THR A 108 7.60 8.59 21.72
CA THR A 108 7.11 9.88 21.22
C THR A 108 5.59 9.93 21.28
N ASP A 109 5.07 10.92 22.01
CA ASP A 109 3.64 11.17 22.08
C ASP A 109 3.07 11.49 20.70
N ASN A 110 1.87 11.00 20.40
CA ASN A 110 1.16 11.23 19.13
C ASN A 110 1.99 10.87 17.87
N LYS A 111 2.92 9.91 17.98
CA LYS A 111 3.77 9.50 16.86
C LYS A 111 2.96 9.13 15.60
N ALA A 112 1.86 8.41 15.76
CA ALA A 112 1.03 7.98 14.63
C ALA A 112 0.49 9.19 13.84
N ASP A 113 0.03 10.22 14.54
CA ASP A 113 -0.49 11.45 13.94
C ASP A 113 0.63 12.24 13.25
N LEU A 114 1.83 12.30 13.87
CA LEU A 114 3.00 12.94 13.27
C LEU A 114 3.43 12.24 11.98
N VAL A 115 3.46 10.92 11.96
CA VAL A 115 3.81 10.14 10.76
C VAL A 115 2.77 10.33 9.67
N MET A 116 1.48 10.31 10.02
CA MET A 116 0.40 10.55 9.06
C MET A 116 0.45 11.97 8.49
N ALA A 117 0.67 12.98 9.32
CA ALA A 117 0.84 14.36 8.86
C ALA A 117 2.06 14.53 7.96
N SER A 118 3.16 13.85 8.28
CA SER A 118 4.38 13.83 7.47
C SER A 118 4.12 13.18 6.10
N GLU A 119 3.47 12.01 6.08
CA GLU A 119 3.10 11.33 4.84
C GLU A 119 2.25 12.22 3.94
N LEU A 120 1.24 12.88 4.51
CA LEU A 120 0.36 13.77 3.77
C LEU A 120 1.12 14.99 3.20
N ALA A 121 2.03 15.58 3.98
CA ALA A 121 2.85 16.71 3.53
C ALA A 121 3.81 16.31 2.39
N LEU A 122 4.50 15.18 2.54
CA LEU A 122 5.45 14.68 1.54
C LEU A 122 4.76 14.28 0.24
N ARG A 123 3.60 13.62 0.32
CA ARG A 123 2.82 13.26 -0.88
C ARG A 123 2.27 14.48 -1.60
N ARG A 124 1.70 15.46 -0.88
CA ARG A 124 1.20 16.72 -1.48
C ARG A 124 2.30 17.53 -2.16
N ALA A 125 3.50 17.51 -1.61
CA ALA A 125 4.67 18.16 -2.20
C ALA A 125 5.38 17.29 -3.25
N ASN A 126 4.91 16.08 -3.50
CA ASN A 126 5.51 15.06 -4.37
C ASN A 126 7.01 14.89 -4.11
N VAL A 127 7.39 14.74 -2.84
CA VAL A 127 8.79 14.55 -2.43
C VAL A 127 9.15 13.08 -2.55
N LEU A 128 10.01 12.73 -3.48
CA LEU A 128 10.44 11.35 -3.70
C LEU A 128 11.50 10.90 -2.68
N GLY A 129 12.33 11.81 -2.16
CA GLY A 129 13.36 11.51 -1.18
C GLY A 129 14.40 12.61 -1.07
N GLY A 130 15.51 12.30 -0.38
CA GLY A 130 16.60 13.23 -0.09
C GLY A 130 16.45 13.91 1.26
N TRP A 131 17.47 13.77 2.14
CA TRP A 131 17.41 14.24 3.52
C TRP A 131 17.00 15.71 3.67
N ASP A 132 17.60 16.58 2.84
CA ASP A 132 17.34 18.03 2.90
C ASP A 132 15.95 18.37 2.35
N ILE A 133 15.58 17.78 1.19
CA ILE A 133 14.31 18.02 0.53
C ILE A 133 13.14 17.56 1.42
N VAL A 134 13.27 16.38 2.04
CA VAL A 134 12.29 15.87 3.01
C VAL A 134 12.20 16.79 4.23
N GLY A 135 13.34 17.25 4.75
CA GLY A 135 13.39 18.19 5.89
C GLY A 135 12.71 19.53 5.59
N ASP A 136 12.92 20.07 4.40
CA ASP A 136 12.32 21.32 3.95
C ASP A 136 10.80 21.20 3.76
N ALA A 137 10.34 20.09 3.20
CA ALA A 137 8.91 19.83 3.03
C ALA A 137 8.15 19.69 4.36
N LEU A 138 8.85 19.34 5.44
CA LEU A 138 8.28 19.19 6.78
C LEU A 138 8.43 20.44 7.68
N THR A 139 8.84 21.59 7.14
CA THR A 139 9.04 22.84 7.92
C THR A 139 7.79 23.26 8.69
N ALA A 140 6.60 23.02 8.14
CA ALA A 140 5.32 23.30 8.80
C ALA A 140 5.00 22.34 9.97
N ILE A 141 5.77 21.26 10.15
CA ILE A 141 5.60 20.24 11.20
C ILE A 141 6.93 20.08 11.95
N PRO A 142 7.28 21.01 12.85
CA PRO A 142 8.62 21.06 13.48
C PRO A 142 9.04 19.75 14.18
N ALA A 143 8.10 19.06 14.81
CA ALA A 143 8.38 17.78 15.48
C ALA A 143 8.84 16.70 14.47
N ALA A 144 8.16 16.59 13.32
CA ALA A 144 8.54 15.66 12.27
C ALA A 144 9.87 16.06 11.61
N GLN A 145 10.07 17.36 11.36
CA GLN A 145 11.33 17.87 10.84
C GLN A 145 12.51 17.52 11.75
N ASN A 146 12.35 17.64 13.07
CA ASN A 146 13.38 17.28 14.04
C ASN A 146 13.68 15.76 14.02
N MET A 147 12.66 14.91 13.86
CA MET A 147 12.87 13.47 13.68
C MET A 147 13.72 13.20 12.43
N VAL A 148 13.41 13.83 11.31
CA VAL A 148 14.17 13.65 10.05
C VAL A 148 15.60 14.19 10.19
N LYS A 149 15.82 15.33 10.84
CA LYS A 149 17.15 15.86 11.12
C LYS A 149 18.00 14.88 11.95
N LEU A 150 17.41 14.25 12.96
CA LEU A 150 18.10 13.25 13.76
C LEU A 150 18.44 12.01 12.92
N LEU A 151 17.51 11.54 12.09
CA LEU A 151 17.77 10.43 11.16
C LEU A 151 18.90 10.76 10.19
N ALA A 152 18.90 11.94 9.58
CA ALA A 152 19.95 12.42 8.69
C ALA A 152 21.31 12.45 9.39
N GLN A 153 21.37 12.94 10.63
CA GLN A 153 22.57 12.95 11.44
C GLN A 153 23.10 11.52 11.67
N GLN A 154 22.23 10.57 12.06
CA GLN A 154 22.64 9.19 12.25
C GLN A 154 23.10 8.53 10.95
N ALA A 155 22.49 8.84 9.82
CA ALA A 155 22.85 8.31 8.51
C ALA A 155 24.28 8.68 8.09
N THR A 156 24.83 9.81 8.54
CA THR A 156 26.23 10.19 8.27
C THR A 156 27.22 9.16 8.79
N GLY A 157 26.87 8.47 9.89
CA GLY A 157 27.66 7.37 10.45
C GLY A 157 27.84 6.17 9.51
N PHE A 158 27.06 6.08 8.43
CA PHE A 158 27.07 4.97 7.48
C PHE A 158 27.70 5.31 6.11
N SER A 159 28.35 6.46 5.98
CA SER A 159 28.85 6.97 4.70
C SER A 159 30.22 6.41 4.27
N LYS A 160 31.03 5.88 5.21
CA LYS A 160 32.39 5.40 4.95
C LYS A 160 32.52 3.94 5.34
N GLY A 161 33.45 3.21 4.67
CA GLY A 161 33.78 1.85 5.05
C GLY A 161 34.35 1.78 6.48
N LYS A 162 34.04 0.68 7.18
CA LYS A 162 34.36 0.44 8.59
C LYS A 162 34.72 -1.01 8.83
N THR A 163 35.39 -1.30 9.95
CA THR A 163 35.52 -2.67 10.46
C THR A 163 34.14 -3.18 10.93
N LEU A 164 34.00 -4.49 11.13
CA LEU A 164 32.72 -5.05 11.66
C LEU A 164 32.38 -4.47 13.04
N CYS A 165 33.34 -4.34 13.92
CA CYS A 165 33.12 -3.76 15.24
C CYS A 165 32.66 -2.29 15.17
N ASP A 166 33.23 -1.49 14.25
CA ASP A 166 32.82 -0.10 14.07
C ASP A 166 31.43 0.00 13.45
N TRP A 167 31.03 -0.94 12.55
CA TRP A 167 29.66 -1.03 12.02
C TRP A 167 28.64 -1.36 13.11
N ILE A 168 28.99 -2.27 14.00
CA ILE A 168 28.14 -2.63 15.14
C ILE A 168 28.00 -1.44 16.09
N THR A 169 29.12 -0.78 16.43
CA THR A 169 29.12 0.42 17.25
C THR A 169 28.23 1.53 16.65
N ALA A 170 28.36 1.81 15.36
CA ALA A 170 27.50 2.79 14.66
C ALA A 170 26.02 2.38 14.70
N SER A 171 25.73 1.10 14.50
CA SER A 171 24.37 0.57 14.60
C SER A 171 23.79 0.70 16.00
N GLN A 172 24.56 0.34 17.03
CA GLN A 172 24.16 0.46 18.43
C GLN A 172 23.92 1.92 18.85
N GLN A 173 24.79 2.85 18.45
CA GLN A 173 24.63 4.28 18.69
C GLN A 173 23.33 4.81 18.05
N THR A 174 23.03 4.36 16.83
CA THR A 174 21.78 4.71 16.16
C THR A 174 20.56 4.16 16.90
N LEU A 175 20.59 2.89 17.33
CA LEU A 175 19.50 2.31 18.13
C LEU A 175 19.23 3.11 19.42
N ASP A 176 20.29 3.60 20.05
CA ASP A 176 20.17 4.44 21.24
C ASP A 176 19.60 5.82 20.93
N ALA A 177 20.15 6.50 19.91
CA ALA A 177 19.74 7.84 19.50
C ALA A 177 18.26 7.89 19.05
N LEU A 178 17.77 6.82 18.42
CA LEU A 178 16.38 6.71 17.94
C LEU A 178 15.42 6.11 18.98
N GLY A 179 15.88 5.84 20.21
CA GLY A 179 15.07 5.24 21.28
C GLY A 179 14.66 3.80 21.02
N MET A 180 15.32 3.12 20.06
CA MET A 180 14.96 1.76 19.65
C MET A 180 15.42 0.70 20.64
N ARG A 181 16.55 0.89 21.33
CA ARG A 181 17.13 -0.13 22.22
C ARG A 181 16.16 -0.62 23.30
N ALA A 182 15.52 0.30 24.01
CA ALA A 182 14.58 -0.08 25.08
C ALA A 182 13.36 -0.83 24.53
N ALA A 183 12.82 -0.39 23.40
CA ALA A 183 11.69 -1.05 22.73
C ALA A 183 12.08 -2.46 22.23
N LEU A 184 13.28 -2.63 21.67
CA LEU A 184 13.81 -3.93 21.26
C LEU A 184 14.06 -4.86 22.45
N GLN A 185 14.58 -4.35 23.57
CA GLN A 185 14.79 -5.15 24.79
C GLN A 185 13.48 -5.68 25.39
N ALA A 186 12.39 -4.92 25.26
CA ALA A 186 11.07 -5.34 25.72
C ALA A 186 10.40 -6.38 24.82
N ASP A 187 10.87 -6.55 23.58
CA ASP A 187 10.41 -7.54 22.61
C ASP A 187 11.33 -8.76 22.59
N GLY A 188 10.79 -9.98 22.66
CA GLY A 188 11.61 -11.19 22.73
C GLY A 188 12.51 -11.40 21.52
N ALA A 189 12.03 -11.07 20.30
CA ALA A 189 12.85 -11.13 19.09
C ALA A 189 13.83 -9.95 19.03
N GLY A 190 13.42 -8.79 19.55
CA GLY A 190 14.29 -7.61 19.66
C GLY A 190 15.46 -7.85 20.61
N ALA A 191 15.24 -8.47 21.76
CA ALA A 191 16.30 -8.87 22.67
C ALA A 191 17.32 -9.81 21.98
N GLN A 192 16.84 -10.74 21.16
CA GLN A 192 17.71 -11.65 20.40
C GLN A 192 18.46 -10.94 19.27
N VAL A 193 17.87 -9.92 18.61
CA VAL A 193 18.59 -9.07 17.65
C VAL A 193 19.73 -8.33 18.34
N LEU A 194 19.48 -7.76 19.52
CA LEU A 194 20.54 -7.08 20.29
C LEU A 194 21.62 -8.05 20.74
N GLN A 195 21.26 -9.26 21.17
CA GLN A 195 22.23 -10.30 21.53
C GLN A 195 23.08 -10.72 20.31
N LEU A 196 22.45 -10.92 19.13
CA LEU A 196 23.18 -11.24 17.90
C LEU A 196 24.23 -10.18 17.56
N LEU A 197 23.90 -8.88 17.70
CA LEU A 197 24.88 -7.81 17.48
C LEU A 197 26.06 -7.90 18.47
N GLN A 198 25.80 -8.24 19.74
CA GLN A 198 26.84 -8.43 20.73
C GLN A 198 27.70 -9.65 20.43
N ASP A 199 27.10 -10.76 20.03
CA ASP A 199 27.83 -12.00 19.67
C ASP A 199 28.76 -11.74 18.47
N ILE A 200 28.26 -11.05 17.43
CA ILE A 200 29.09 -10.66 16.26
C ILE A 200 30.24 -9.75 16.70
N GLU A 201 30.00 -8.78 17.59
CA GLU A 201 31.03 -7.88 18.10
C GLU A 201 32.16 -8.66 18.80
N GLN A 202 31.81 -9.64 19.63
CA GLN A 202 32.77 -10.48 20.35
C GLN A 202 33.57 -11.38 19.39
N ASP A 203 32.89 -12.02 18.44
CA ASP A 203 33.50 -12.99 17.53
C ASP A 203 34.39 -12.31 16.48
N CYS A 204 34.09 -11.06 16.10
CA CYS A 204 34.78 -10.34 15.03
C CYS A 204 35.85 -9.35 15.51
N THR A 205 36.22 -9.33 16.78
CA THR A 205 37.23 -8.40 17.35
C THR A 205 38.60 -8.48 16.65
N ALA A 206 38.98 -9.65 16.18
CA ALA A 206 40.24 -9.87 15.46
C ALA A 206 40.18 -9.54 13.95
N VAL A 207 38.99 -9.21 13.41
CA VAL A 207 38.79 -8.95 11.97
C VAL A 207 39.09 -7.49 11.68
N GLY A 208 40.30 -7.19 11.24
CA GLY A 208 40.73 -5.82 10.88
C GLY A 208 40.35 -5.36 9.47
N HIS A 209 39.62 -6.18 8.70
CA HIS A 209 39.21 -5.83 7.34
C HIS A 209 38.09 -4.75 7.35
N VAL A 210 38.21 -3.83 6.38
CA VAL A 210 37.24 -2.73 6.21
C VAL A 210 36.20 -3.14 5.19
N PHE A 211 34.93 -3.14 5.60
CA PHE A 211 33.79 -3.46 4.76
C PHE A 211 33.07 -2.18 4.33
N SER A 212 32.58 -2.17 3.10
CA SER A 212 31.65 -1.14 2.61
C SER A 212 30.29 -1.27 3.31
N PHE A 213 29.45 -0.24 3.20
CA PHE A 213 28.09 -0.28 3.73
C PHE A 213 27.23 -1.39 3.09
N ALA A 214 27.40 -1.64 1.80
CA ALA A 214 26.68 -2.70 1.10
C ALA A 214 27.07 -4.10 1.62
N GLU A 215 28.35 -4.34 1.87
CA GLU A 215 28.86 -5.59 2.44
C GLU A 215 28.38 -5.78 3.88
N TRP A 216 28.37 -4.72 4.69
CA TRP A 216 27.80 -4.75 6.05
C TRP A 216 26.31 -5.15 6.03
N ARG A 217 25.51 -4.53 5.15
CA ARG A 217 24.08 -4.88 4.99
C ARG A 217 23.91 -6.35 4.62
N ALA A 218 24.67 -6.83 3.64
CA ALA A 218 24.61 -8.21 3.19
C ALA A 218 25.00 -9.19 4.31
N PHE A 219 26.07 -8.88 5.04
CA PHE A 219 26.53 -9.68 6.17
C PHE A 219 25.50 -9.74 7.29
N LEU A 220 24.96 -8.61 7.73
CA LEU A 220 23.96 -8.57 8.79
C LEU A 220 22.68 -9.30 8.39
N ASN A 221 22.20 -9.12 7.15
CA ASN A 221 21.06 -9.85 6.65
C ASN A 221 21.29 -11.37 6.64
N LEU A 222 22.50 -11.82 6.27
CA LEU A 222 22.88 -13.23 6.31
C LEU A 222 22.85 -13.77 7.74
N GLN A 223 23.34 -13.01 8.73
CA GLN A 223 23.35 -13.41 10.14
C GLN A 223 21.92 -13.49 10.71
N LEU A 224 21.08 -12.51 10.40
CA LEU A 224 19.67 -12.52 10.78
C LEU A 224 18.89 -13.69 10.14
N GLU A 225 19.24 -14.04 8.91
CA GLU A 225 18.63 -15.16 8.17
C GLU A 225 19.10 -16.53 8.71
N ALA A 226 20.36 -16.63 9.15
CA ALA A 226 20.95 -17.84 9.71
C ALA A 226 20.50 -18.09 11.16
N THR A 227 20.11 -17.04 11.89
CA THR A 227 19.73 -17.15 13.29
C THR A 227 18.26 -17.52 13.42
N ALA A 228 17.96 -18.56 14.22
CA ALA A 228 16.59 -18.95 14.53
C ALA A 228 16.08 -18.19 15.75
N TYR A 229 14.89 -17.61 15.65
CA TYR A 229 14.14 -17.09 16.79
C TYR A 229 13.23 -18.17 17.37
N VAL A 230 13.45 -18.53 18.62
CA VAL A 230 12.60 -19.49 19.35
C VAL A 230 11.92 -18.75 20.50
N GLN A 231 10.59 -18.66 20.43
CA GLN A 231 9.82 -18.05 21.49
C GLN A 231 9.82 -18.96 22.72
N LEU A 232 10.27 -18.42 23.85
CA LEU A 232 10.26 -19.14 25.13
C LEU A 232 8.83 -19.14 25.70
N ASN A 233 8.09 -20.22 25.45
CA ASN A 233 6.76 -20.44 26.02
C ASN A 233 6.85 -21.28 27.30
N ARG A 234 6.10 -20.90 28.33
CA ARG A 234 5.97 -21.69 29.58
C ARG A 234 5.02 -22.87 29.37
N ASP A 235 4.00 -22.72 28.57
CA ASP A 235 3.08 -23.81 28.22
C ASP A 235 3.69 -24.65 27.09
N ARG A 236 3.95 -25.92 27.39
CA ARG A 236 4.55 -26.89 26.48
C ARG A 236 3.66 -28.12 26.28
N ARG A 237 2.36 -28.02 26.56
CA ARG A 237 1.41 -29.10 26.33
C ARG A 237 1.34 -29.49 24.86
N VAL A 238 1.53 -28.54 23.96
CA VAL A 238 1.60 -28.76 22.51
C VAL A 238 2.96 -28.23 22.03
N VAL A 239 3.80 -29.12 21.52
CA VAL A 239 5.09 -28.76 20.93
C VAL A 239 5.05 -28.95 19.42
N MET A 240 5.68 -28.05 18.67
CA MET A 240 5.93 -28.19 17.23
C MET A 240 7.42 -28.42 17.00
N LEU A 241 7.76 -29.47 16.26
CA LEU A 241 9.15 -29.88 16.08
C LEU A 241 9.36 -30.58 14.73
N PRO A 242 10.59 -30.65 14.21
CA PRO A 242 10.91 -31.45 13.03
C PRO A 242 10.96 -32.93 13.38
N LEU A 243 10.89 -33.80 12.37
CA LEU A 243 10.92 -35.24 12.58
C LEU A 243 12.13 -35.73 13.42
N ASN A 244 13.31 -35.19 13.15
CA ASN A 244 14.51 -35.54 13.92
C ASN A 244 14.49 -35.03 15.38
N GLY A 245 13.66 -34.02 15.67
CA GLY A 245 13.43 -33.51 17.02
C GLY A 245 12.56 -34.44 17.87
N ALA A 246 11.87 -35.40 17.27
CA ALA A 246 11.05 -36.39 17.95
C ALA A 246 11.84 -37.62 18.42
N ARG A 247 13.10 -37.76 18.01
CA ARG A 247 13.95 -38.91 18.41
C ARG A 247 14.03 -39.05 19.91
N LEU A 248 13.95 -40.31 20.38
CA LEU A 248 14.04 -40.67 21.81
C LEU A 248 13.04 -39.94 22.70
N ARG A 249 11.93 -39.48 22.13
CA ARG A 249 10.82 -38.83 22.84
C ARG A 249 9.53 -39.60 22.65
N SER A 250 8.70 -39.62 23.68
CA SER A 250 7.35 -40.17 23.66
C SER A 250 6.34 -39.08 23.97
N PHE A 251 5.20 -39.12 23.32
CA PHE A 251 4.10 -38.18 23.45
C PHE A 251 2.79 -38.94 23.70
N ASP A 252 1.81 -38.26 24.32
CA ASP A 252 0.47 -38.83 24.48
C ASP A 252 -0.25 -39.00 23.12
N ALA A 253 0.07 -38.10 22.17
CA ALA A 253 -0.36 -38.22 20.77
C ALA A 253 0.51 -37.32 19.87
N VAL A 254 0.62 -37.73 18.60
CA VAL A 254 1.43 -37.07 17.57
C VAL A 254 0.60 -36.79 16.33
N LEU A 255 0.67 -35.56 15.84
CA LEU A 255 0.18 -35.15 14.52
C LEU A 255 1.38 -34.98 13.58
N LEU A 256 1.57 -35.90 12.63
CA LEU A 256 2.57 -35.78 11.56
C LEU A 256 1.94 -35.05 10.38
N VAL A 257 2.39 -33.85 10.08
CA VAL A 257 1.87 -32.97 9.04
C VAL A 257 2.77 -33.01 7.80
N GLY A 258 2.17 -33.16 6.60
CA GLY A 258 2.92 -33.29 5.34
C GLY A 258 3.39 -34.72 5.10
N ALA A 259 2.51 -35.70 5.30
CA ALA A 259 2.77 -37.13 5.03
C ALA A 259 2.64 -37.49 3.55
N ASP A 260 2.92 -36.56 2.64
CA ASP A 260 2.88 -36.71 1.19
C ASP A 260 4.26 -37.04 0.58
N ALA A 261 4.28 -37.33 -0.73
CA ALA A 261 5.48 -37.71 -1.46
C ALA A 261 6.50 -36.57 -1.63
N GLU A 262 6.08 -35.29 -1.52
CA GLU A 262 6.97 -34.14 -1.61
C GLU A 262 7.78 -33.95 -0.32
N HIS A 263 7.14 -34.14 0.83
CA HIS A 263 7.71 -33.84 2.13
C HIS A 263 8.28 -35.06 2.87
N LEU A 264 7.82 -36.28 2.54
CA LEU A 264 8.24 -37.51 3.22
C LEU A 264 8.53 -38.66 2.22
N PRO A 265 9.80 -38.99 1.95
CA PRO A 265 11.03 -38.43 2.51
C PRO A 265 11.31 -37.03 2.03
N SER A 266 11.77 -36.15 2.93
CA SER A 266 12.18 -34.81 2.53
C SER A 266 13.40 -34.93 1.59
N GLN A 267 13.35 -34.16 0.50
CA GLN A 267 14.47 -34.07 -0.43
C GLN A 267 15.55 -33.18 0.22
N PRO A 268 16.76 -33.71 0.49
CA PRO A 268 17.85 -32.87 0.98
C PRO A 268 18.26 -31.92 -0.14
N SER A 269 18.43 -30.62 0.19
CA SER A 269 19.02 -29.68 -0.74
C SER A 269 20.41 -30.15 -1.15
N GLU A 270 20.64 -30.29 -2.45
CA GLU A 270 21.98 -30.63 -2.95
C GLU A 270 22.90 -29.46 -2.69
N THR A 271 23.96 -29.69 -1.94
CA THR A 271 25.04 -28.71 -1.78
C THR A 271 25.91 -28.74 -3.04
N LEU A 272 26.05 -27.60 -3.70
CA LEU A 272 26.74 -27.41 -4.98
C LEU A 272 28.17 -27.97 -5.06
N PHE A 273 28.84 -28.23 -3.92
CA PHE A 273 30.28 -28.52 -3.90
C PHE A 273 30.66 -30.01 -3.77
N PHE A 274 29.76 -30.89 -3.30
CA PHE A 274 30.09 -32.27 -3.09
C PHE A 274 28.98 -33.22 -3.57
N ALA A 275 29.21 -33.85 -4.73
CA ALA A 275 28.37 -34.93 -5.20
C ALA A 275 28.40 -36.12 -4.22
N ASN A 276 27.39 -36.98 -4.25
CA ASN A 276 27.28 -38.15 -3.32
C ASN A 276 28.51 -39.07 -3.29
N VAL A 277 29.22 -39.19 -4.41
CA VAL A 277 30.44 -40.01 -4.50
C VAL A 277 31.52 -39.40 -3.62
N VAL A 278 31.79 -38.09 -3.79
CA VAL A 278 32.78 -37.36 -3.00
C VAL A 278 32.41 -37.34 -1.52
N ARG A 279 31.12 -37.16 -1.21
CA ARG A 279 30.63 -37.21 0.20
C ARG A 279 30.93 -38.57 0.85
N ARG A 280 30.76 -39.65 0.10
CA ARG A 280 31.06 -41.02 0.58
C ARG A 280 32.55 -41.18 0.86
N GLU A 281 33.42 -40.73 -0.04
CA GLU A 281 34.86 -40.77 0.12
C GLU A 281 35.36 -39.96 1.33
N LEU A 282 34.72 -38.80 1.58
CA LEU A 282 35.02 -37.95 2.72
C LEU A 282 34.35 -38.37 4.02
N GLY A 283 33.61 -39.51 4.05
CA GLY A 283 32.87 -39.93 5.24
C GLY A 283 31.68 -39.06 5.61
N LEU A 284 31.22 -38.15 4.71
CA LEU A 284 30.10 -37.29 4.93
C LEU A 284 28.76 -37.99 4.66
N ALA A 285 27.69 -37.51 5.33
CA ALA A 285 26.34 -38.10 5.13
C ALA A 285 25.89 -37.96 3.68
N THR A 286 25.60 -39.10 3.02
CA THR A 286 25.04 -39.17 1.66
C THR A 286 23.53 -39.00 1.67
N ARG A 287 22.91 -38.81 0.50
CA ARG A 287 21.45 -38.74 0.33
C ARG A 287 20.80 -40.02 0.86
N GLU A 288 21.32 -41.17 0.51
CA GLU A 288 20.79 -42.49 0.93
C GLU A 288 20.92 -42.70 2.44
N SER A 289 22.01 -42.24 3.06
CA SER A 289 22.17 -42.35 4.52
C SER A 289 21.20 -41.44 5.26
N ARG A 290 20.91 -40.27 4.73
CA ARG A 290 19.91 -39.33 5.30
C ARG A 290 18.49 -39.90 5.17
N GLN A 291 18.13 -40.45 4.00
CA GLN A 291 16.82 -41.06 3.82
C GLN A 291 16.62 -42.26 4.73
N ARG A 292 17.65 -43.12 4.89
CA ARG A 292 17.59 -44.25 5.85
C ARG A 292 17.42 -43.77 7.29
N GLN A 293 18.06 -42.66 7.65
CA GLN A 293 17.87 -42.08 8.98
C GLN A 293 16.44 -41.55 9.17
N GLN A 294 15.90 -40.84 8.18
CA GLN A 294 14.50 -40.38 8.24
C GLN A 294 13.50 -41.55 8.33
N LEU A 295 13.75 -42.63 7.61
CA LEU A 295 12.89 -43.82 7.70
C LEU A 295 12.94 -44.43 9.12
N ARG A 296 14.11 -44.45 9.77
CA ARG A 296 14.22 -44.90 11.18
C ARG A 296 13.44 -43.95 12.08
N ASP A 297 13.55 -42.63 11.87
CA ASP A 297 12.84 -41.61 12.66
C ASP A 297 11.32 -41.78 12.56
N VAL A 298 10.78 -42.02 11.35
CA VAL A 298 9.35 -42.32 11.14
C VAL A 298 8.95 -43.63 11.81
N THR A 299 9.79 -44.69 11.69
CA THR A 299 9.51 -45.98 12.30
C THR A 299 9.48 -45.86 13.83
N GLU A 300 10.43 -45.13 14.42
CA GLU A 300 10.48 -44.86 15.86
C GLU A 300 9.24 -44.06 16.30
N LEU A 301 8.87 -42.99 15.54
CA LEU A 301 7.70 -42.19 15.83
C LEU A 301 6.41 -43.03 15.90
N LEU A 302 6.22 -43.94 14.94
CA LEU A 302 5.05 -44.80 14.89
C LEU A 302 5.06 -45.91 15.93
N SER A 303 6.26 -46.38 16.37
CA SER A 303 6.38 -47.49 17.31
C SER A 303 6.43 -47.03 18.79
N SER A 304 6.83 -45.80 19.05
CA SER A 304 7.03 -45.29 20.41
C SER A 304 5.88 -44.43 20.94
N ASN A 305 4.85 -44.16 20.11
CA ASN A 305 3.71 -43.34 20.49
C ASN A 305 2.40 -44.11 20.28
N GLU A 306 1.53 -44.07 21.26
CA GLU A 306 0.26 -44.83 21.22
C GLU A 306 -0.72 -44.33 20.16
N GLN A 307 -0.71 -43.01 19.89
CA GLN A 307 -1.60 -42.38 18.92
C GLN A 307 -0.82 -41.49 17.98
N VAL A 308 -0.85 -41.80 16.69
CA VAL A 308 -0.21 -41.00 15.63
C VAL A 308 -1.18 -40.77 14.50
N VAL A 309 -1.47 -39.50 14.19
CA VAL A 309 -2.26 -39.10 13.04
C VAL A 309 -1.33 -38.56 11.96
N MET A 310 -1.35 -39.18 10.79
CA MET A 310 -0.59 -38.72 9.61
C MET A 310 -1.52 -37.95 8.68
N SER A 311 -1.21 -36.66 8.40
CA SER A 311 -2.06 -35.81 7.57
C SER A 311 -1.34 -35.35 6.30
N TRP A 312 -2.11 -35.18 5.23
CA TRP A 312 -1.66 -34.55 3.98
C TRP A 312 -2.84 -34.07 3.15
N GLN A 313 -2.55 -33.20 2.17
CA GLN A 313 -3.51 -32.71 1.19
C GLN A 313 -3.63 -33.71 0.03
N ALA A 314 -4.84 -34.04 -0.41
CA ALA A 314 -5.08 -34.83 -1.60
C ALA A 314 -4.73 -34.08 -2.90
N HIS A 315 -4.89 -32.77 -2.89
CA HIS A 315 -4.59 -31.88 -4.02
C HIS A 315 -3.77 -30.67 -3.57
N LYS A 316 -2.78 -30.30 -4.40
CA LYS A 316 -1.94 -29.11 -4.20
C LYS A 316 -1.94 -28.30 -5.49
N ASN A 317 -2.36 -27.03 -5.42
CA ASN A 317 -2.52 -26.16 -6.59
C ASN A 317 -3.39 -26.74 -7.72
N GLY A 318 -4.40 -27.53 -7.39
CA GLY A 318 -5.29 -28.18 -8.35
C GLY A 318 -4.79 -29.51 -8.91
N GLU A 319 -3.56 -29.91 -8.59
CA GLU A 319 -2.98 -31.18 -9.01
C GLU A 319 -3.08 -32.25 -7.89
N PRO A 320 -3.23 -33.54 -8.22
CA PRO A 320 -3.20 -34.64 -7.25
C PRO A 320 -1.87 -34.63 -6.48
N ASN A 321 -1.93 -34.76 -5.16
CA ASN A 321 -0.76 -34.84 -4.29
C ASN A 321 -0.69 -36.24 -3.65
N PRO A 322 0.17 -37.12 -4.13
CA PRO A 322 0.22 -38.50 -3.66
C PRO A 322 0.73 -38.61 -2.22
N VAL A 323 0.25 -39.62 -1.52
CA VAL A 323 0.78 -39.96 -0.19
C VAL A 323 2.25 -40.34 -0.26
N SER A 324 2.95 -40.24 0.87
CA SER A 324 4.34 -40.68 1.00
C SER A 324 4.53 -42.13 0.53
N PRO A 325 5.56 -42.42 -0.31
CA PRO A 325 5.89 -43.80 -0.70
C PRO A 325 6.18 -44.71 0.48
N TRP A 326 6.57 -44.19 1.62
CA TRP A 326 6.81 -44.98 2.83
C TRP A 326 5.50 -45.41 3.49
N ILE A 327 4.47 -44.60 3.45
CA ILE A 327 3.13 -44.95 3.95
C ILE A 327 2.50 -46.00 3.02
N GLU A 328 2.60 -45.83 1.70
CA GLU A 328 2.13 -46.85 0.74
C GLU A 328 2.80 -48.21 0.98
N ARG A 329 4.12 -48.21 1.18
CA ARG A 329 4.86 -49.45 1.50
C ARG A 329 4.44 -50.05 2.83
N LEU A 330 4.13 -49.21 3.84
CA LEU A 330 3.59 -49.70 5.11
C LEU A 330 2.23 -50.38 4.91
N GLN A 331 1.30 -49.72 4.21
CA GLN A 331 -0.02 -50.29 3.89
C GLN A 331 0.09 -51.62 3.14
N LEU A 332 0.94 -51.65 2.10
CA LEU A 332 1.19 -52.89 1.35
C LEU A 332 1.79 -54.00 2.24
N SER A 333 2.67 -53.64 3.17
CA SER A 333 3.27 -54.61 4.10
C SER A 333 2.23 -55.16 5.08
N LEU A 334 1.32 -54.31 5.57
CA LEU A 334 0.21 -54.75 6.42
C LEU A 334 -0.74 -55.68 5.68
N ALA A 335 -1.15 -55.31 4.46
CA ALA A 335 -2.00 -56.16 3.61
C ALA A 335 -1.38 -57.53 3.35
N ARG A 336 -0.07 -57.58 3.03
CA ARG A 336 0.65 -58.86 2.83
C ARG A 336 0.75 -59.73 4.08
N ALA A 337 0.77 -59.08 5.26
CA ALA A 337 0.79 -59.77 6.54
C ALA A 337 -0.61 -60.16 7.04
N GLY A 338 -1.68 -59.90 6.30
CA GLY A 338 -3.05 -60.12 6.73
C GLY A 338 -3.48 -59.25 7.92
N LEU A 339 -2.82 -58.12 8.11
CA LEU A 339 -3.12 -57.17 9.19
C LEU A 339 -4.05 -56.07 8.68
N PRO A 340 -4.86 -55.46 9.57
CA PRO A 340 -5.74 -54.36 9.19
C PRO A 340 -4.96 -53.17 8.62
N GLU A 341 -5.55 -52.50 7.65
CA GLU A 341 -5.02 -51.22 7.11
C GLU A 341 -4.99 -50.12 8.18
N VAL A 342 -4.15 -49.12 7.95
CA VAL A 342 -4.14 -47.92 8.81
C VAL A 342 -5.50 -47.22 8.72
N ALA A 343 -6.17 -47.03 9.85
CA ALA A 343 -7.51 -46.44 9.92
C ALA A 343 -7.55 -45.00 9.40
N THR A 344 -8.71 -44.58 8.89
CA THR A 344 -8.93 -43.19 8.53
C THR A 344 -9.38 -42.39 9.74
N HIS A 345 -8.63 -41.37 10.09
CA HIS A 345 -8.95 -40.45 11.16
C HIS A 345 -10.18 -39.59 10.80
N GLN A 346 -11.25 -39.70 11.58
CA GLN A 346 -12.47 -38.95 11.38
C GLN A 346 -12.42 -37.66 12.19
N VAL A 347 -12.45 -36.54 11.51
CA VAL A 347 -12.57 -35.20 12.15
C VAL A 347 -13.88 -34.58 11.72
N VAL A 348 -14.73 -34.28 12.67
CA VAL A 348 -16.00 -33.59 12.44
C VAL A 348 -15.80 -32.09 12.67
N ILE A 349 -15.79 -31.33 11.58
CA ILE A 349 -15.82 -29.88 11.64
C ILE A 349 -17.26 -29.45 11.41
N ALA A 350 -17.92 -28.96 12.45
CA ALA A 350 -19.31 -28.50 12.35
C ALA A 350 -19.38 -27.26 11.42
N PRO A 351 -20.08 -27.33 10.28
CA PRO A 351 -20.23 -26.19 9.40
C PRO A 351 -21.11 -25.14 10.09
N ARG A 352 -20.62 -23.90 10.16
CA ARG A 352 -21.46 -22.77 10.55
C ARG A 352 -22.06 -22.15 9.30
N SER A 353 -23.37 -22.31 9.12
CA SER A 353 -24.08 -21.60 8.07
C SER A 353 -24.19 -20.12 8.44
N LEU A 354 -23.67 -19.26 7.60
CA LEU A 354 -23.85 -17.81 7.70
C LEU A 354 -24.90 -17.43 6.65
N ILE A 355 -25.99 -16.84 7.11
CA ILE A 355 -26.95 -16.21 6.21
C ILE A 355 -26.37 -14.84 5.86
N PRO A 356 -25.99 -14.59 4.60
CA PRO A 356 -25.48 -13.29 4.22
C PRO A 356 -26.59 -12.23 4.38
N ALA A 357 -26.28 -11.14 5.07
CA ALA A 357 -27.18 -9.99 5.07
C ALA A 357 -27.21 -9.37 3.67
N PRO A 358 -28.39 -9.02 3.14
CA PRO A 358 -28.47 -8.30 1.87
C PRO A 358 -27.75 -6.96 2.00
N LEU A 359 -26.90 -6.65 1.06
CA LEU A 359 -26.28 -5.34 0.95
C LEU A 359 -27.23 -4.42 0.20
N SER A 360 -27.48 -3.25 0.74
CA SER A 360 -28.27 -2.20 0.08
C SER A 360 -27.34 -1.08 -0.39
N MET A 361 -27.76 -0.38 -1.43
CA MET A 361 -27.06 0.83 -1.89
C MET A 361 -26.96 1.83 -0.74
N PRO A 362 -25.75 2.32 -0.41
CA PRO A 362 -25.60 3.31 0.64
C PRO A 362 -26.23 4.65 0.22
N ALA A 363 -27.04 5.20 1.11
CA ALA A 363 -27.72 6.47 0.94
C ALA A 363 -27.74 7.23 2.29
N PRO A 364 -26.59 7.76 2.75
CA PRO A 364 -26.49 8.41 4.04
C PRO A 364 -27.34 9.67 4.12
N HIS A 365 -27.81 10.00 5.31
CA HIS A 365 -28.46 11.24 5.69
C HIS A 365 -27.42 12.09 6.44
N ALA A 366 -27.23 13.36 6.07
CA ALA A 366 -26.10 14.13 6.58
C ALA A 366 -26.36 15.66 6.65
N ALA A 367 -27.55 16.08 7.04
CA ALA A 367 -27.91 17.48 7.16
C ALA A 367 -26.93 18.31 8.02
N VAL A 368 -26.43 17.71 9.11
CA VAL A 368 -25.48 18.37 10.04
C VAL A 368 -24.12 18.66 9.39
N LEU A 369 -23.76 17.89 8.36
CA LEU A 369 -22.50 18.03 7.64
C LEU A 369 -22.63 18.89 6.38
N ARG A 370 -23.75 19.58 6.17
CA ARG A 370 -23.95 20.46 5.01
C ARG A 370 -22.78 21.43 4.86
N PRO A 371 -22.13 21.52 3.69
CA PRO A 371 -21.00 22.40 3.50
C PRO A 371 -21.44 23.86 3.51
N GLN A 372 -20.62 24.74 4.06
CA GLN A 372 -20.85 26.19 4.04
C GLN A 372 -20.42 26.83 2.72
N LYS A 373 -19.50 26.20 2.00
CA LYS A 373 -18.97 26.67 0.71
C LYS A 373 -19.14 25.59 -0.36
N LEU A 374 -19.44 26.04 -1.57
CA LEU A 374 -19.61 25.15 -2.73
C LEU A 374 -18.81 25.68 -3.93
N SER A 375 -18.02 24.83 -4.55
CA SER A 375 -17.31 25.11 -5.81
C SER A 375 -18.02 24.45 -6.99
N ALA A 376 -17.66 24.84 -8.22
CA ALA A 376 -18.14 24.21 -9.44
C ALA A 376 -17.87 22.71 -9.46
N SER A 377 -16.65 22.29 -9.09
CA SER A 377 -16.29 20.87 -8.99
C SER A 377 -17.06 20.12 -7.89
N GLY A 378 -17.35 20.80 -6.77
CA GLY A 378 -18.19 20.27 -5.71
C GLY A 378 -19.62 20.02 -6.18
N TYR A 379 -20.21 20.97 -6.90
CA TYR A 379 -21.54 20.79 -7.46
C TYR A 379 -21.57 19.69 -8.54
N ASN A 380 -20.57 19.64 -9.42
CA ASN A 380 -20.45 18.54 -10.40
C ASN A 380 -20.40 17.17 -9.72
N SER A 381 -19.69 17.03 -8.60
CA SER A 381 -19.66 15.76 -7.86
C SER A 381 -21.01 15.40 -7.23
N LEU A 382 -21.77 16.40 -6.76
CA LEU A 382 -23.11 16.18 -6.21
C LEU A 382 -24.09 15.67 -7.28
N VAL A 383 -24.06 16.28 -8.46
CA VAL A 383 -24.92 15.88 -9.59
C VAL A 383 -24.52 14.51 -10.12
N ALA A 384 -23.23 14.24 -10.24
CA ALA A 384 -22.72 12.98 -10.75
C ALA A 384 -22.98 11.80 -9.80
N CYS A 385 -22.79 12.01 -8.50
CA CYS A 385 -23.06 11.00 -7.47
C CYS A 385 -23.18 11.65 -6.08
N PRO A 386 -24.40 11.75 -5.52
CA PRO A 386 -24.61 12.33 -4.18
C PRO A 386 -23.76 11.68 -3.08
N TYR A 387 -23.51 10.36 -3.14
CA TYR A 387 -22.63 9.67 -2.20
C TYR A 387 -21.17 10.12 -2.35
N GLN A 388 -20.67 10.34 -3.57
CA GLN A 388 -19.33 10.86 -3.80
C GLN A 388 -19.20 12.25 -3.17
N PHE A 389 -20.18 13.13 -3.37
CA PHE A 389 -20.21 14.44 -2.73
C PHE A 389 -20.19 14.35 -1.20
N PHE A 390 -21.04 13.49 -0.63
CA PHE A 390 -21.03 13.21 0.82
C PHE A 390 -19.63 12.81 1.30
N ALA A 391 -19.03 11.80 0.68
CA ALA A 391 -17.73 11.29 1.12
C ALA A 391 -16.60 12.31 0.93
N THR A 392 -16.53 12.97 -0.24
CA THR A 392 -15.37 13.82 -0.58
C THR A 392 -15.51 15.27 -0.11
N ARG A 393 -16.73 15.83 -0.06
CA ARG A 393 -16.96 17.25 0.27
C ARG A 393 -17.51 17.49 1.65
N MET A 394 -18.34 16.58 2.18
CA MET A 394 -18.92 16.69 3.51
C MET A 394 -18.04 16.01 4.57
N LEU A 395 -17.50 14.82 4.31
CA LEU A 395 -16.57 14.13 5.20
C LEU A 395 -15.10 14.48 4.94
N GLY A 396 -14.77 15.13 3.82
CA GLY A 396 -13.39 15.48 3.47
C GLY A 396 -12.49 14.29 3.12
N LEU A 397 -13.08 13.15 2.73
CA LEU A 397 -12.30 11.97 2.34
C LEU A 397 -11.73 12.15 0.94
N SER A 398 -10.45 11.88 0.79
CA SER A 398 -9.76 11.90 -0.51
C SER A 398 -8.78 10.74 -0.58
N GLY A 399 -8.47 10.28 -1.79
CA GLY A 399 -7.31 9.43 -2.01
C GLY A 399 -6.02 10.15 -1.58
N LEU A 400 -5.01 9.38 -1.19
CA LEU A 400 -3.68 9.92 -1.00
C LEU A 400 -3.04 10.16 -2.37
N ASP A 401 -2.41 11.31 -2.56
CA ASP A 401 -1.63 11.56 -3.77
C ASP A 401 -0.51 10.50 -3.90
N GLU A 402 -0.41 9.87 -5.06
CA GLU A 402 0.68 8.94 -5.34
C GLU A 402 1.98 9.72 -5.57
N LEU A 403 3.09 9.17 -5.06
CA LEU A 403 4.41 9.70 -5.37
C LEU A 403 4.80 9.27 -6.79
N SER A 404 5.05 10.23 -7.65
CA SER A 404 5.42 9.97 -9.04
C SER A 404 6.61 10.84 -9.47
N ASP A 405 7.57 10.21 -10.14
CA ASP A 405 8.67 10.90 -10.84
C ASP A 405 8.26 11.38 -12.24
N MET A 406 7.07 10.97 -12.69
CA MET A 406 6.50 11.33 -13.99
C MET A 406 5.42 12.38 -13.81
N PRO A 407 5.52 13.53 -14.48
CA PRO A 407 4.46 14.53 -14.45
C PRO A 407 3.20 14.01 -15.14
N GLU A 408 2.05 14.36 -14.56
CA GLU A 408 0.75 13.97 -15.06
C GLU A 408 0.12 15.06 -15.96
N LYS A 409 -0.99 14.72 -16.59
CA LYS A 409 -1.77 15.68 -17.39
C LYS A 409 -2.28 16.87 -16.56
N ARG A 410 -2.49 16.67 -15.27
CA ARG A 410 -2.87 17.72 -14.31
C ARG A 410 -1.76 18.74 -14.17
N ASP A 411 -0.51 18.29 -13.94
CA ASP A 411 0.65 19.18 -13.79
C ASP A 411 0.84 20.04 -15.04
N TYR A 412 0.67 19.43 -16.22
CA TYR A 412 0.70 20.17 -17.48
C TYR A 412 -0.37 21.26 -17.53
N GLY A 413 -1.59 20.97 -17.09
CA GLY A 413 -2.66 21.97 -16.98
C GLY A 413 -2.26 23.13 -16.07
N ASP A 414 -1.75 22.82 -14.88
CA ASP A 414 -1.34 23.82 -13.88
C ASP A 414 -0.19 24.71 -14.40
N TRP A 415 0.79 24.15 -15.12
CA TRP A 415 1.85 24.94 -15.77
C TRP A 415 1.30 25.88 -16.85
N LEU A 416 0.36 25.44 -17.66
CA LEU A 416 -0.25 26.29 -18.69
C LEU A 416 -1.05 27.44 -18.07
N HIS A 417 -1.83 27.18 -17.03
CA HIS A 417 -2.55 28.23 -16.29
C HIS A 417 -1.56 29.25 -15.70
N GLN A 418 -0.48 28.78 -15.08
CA GLN A 418 0.57 29.66 -14.53
C GLN A 418 1.23 30.52 -15.63
N ILE A 419 1.61 29.93 -16.77
CA ILE A 419 2.22 30.64 -17.89
C ILE A 419 1.28 31.73 -18.39
N LEU A 420 0.02 31.38 -18.65
CA LEU A 420 -0.95 32.30 -19.21
C LEU A 420 -1.33 33.42 -18.23
N ALA A 421 -1.43 33.14 -16.94
CA ALA A 421 -1.66 34.15 -15.91
C ALA A 421 -0.54 35.19 -15.89
N ILE A 422 0.73 34.74 -15.85
CA ILE A 422 1.89 35.64 -15.87
C ILE A 422 1.94 36.43 -17.18
N PHE A 423 1.72 35.76 -18.30
CA PHE A 423 1.76 36.37 -19.62
C PHE A 423 0.73 37.51 -19.74
N HIS A 424 -0.53 37.27 -19.40
CA HIS A 424 -1.57 38.31 -19.49
C HIS A 424 -1.35 39.48 -18.52
N THR A 425 -0.81 39.21 -17.33
CA THR A 425 -0.47 40.29 -16.37
C THR A 425 0.63 41.20 -16.92
N ARG A 426 1.62 40.63 -17.64
CA ARG A 426 2.76 41.35 -18.21
C ARG A 426 2.52 41.86 -19.65
N LEU A 427 1.39 41.56 -20.26
CA LEU A 427 1.12 41.84 -21.67
C LEU A 427 1.17 43.37 -21.99
N HIS A 428 0.86 44.21 -21.03
CA HIS A 428 0.92 45.67 -21.16
C HIS A 428 2.35 46.23 -21.20
N GLU A 429 3.37 45.44 -20.82
CA GLU A 429 4.78 45.86 -20.77
C GLU A 429 5.44 45.85 -22.16
N VAL A 430 4.86 45.14 -23.15
CA VAL A 430 5.51 44.87 -24.42
C VAL A 430 4.65 45.23 -25.63
N ALA A 431 5.30 45.58 -26.73
CA ALA A 431 4.63 45.77 -28.02
C ALA A 431 4.12 44.45 -28.60
N GLN A 432 3.12 44.51 -29.49
CA GLN A 432 2.52 43.31 -30.10
C GLN A 432 3.57 42.40 -30.77
N ALA A 433 4.58 42.97 -31.41
CA ALA A 433 5.64 42.21 -32.07
C ALA A 433 6.54 41.43 -31.08
N GLU A 434 6.58 41.81 -29.80
CA GLU A 434 7.42 41.22 -28.78
C GLU A 434 6.68 40.18 -27.93
N ARG A 435 5.36 40.03 -28.11
CA ARG A 435 4.52 39.09 -27.33
C ARG A 435 4.96 37.64 -27.42
N ALA A 436 5.44 37.21 -28.60
CA ALA A 436 5.94 35.85 -28.78
C ALA A 436 7.20 35.59 -27.94
N ALA A 437 8.11 36.57 -27.90
CA ALA A 437 9.32 36.47 -27.08
C ALA A 437 8.99 36.46 -25.58
N LEU A 438 8.05 37.32 -25.13
CA LEU A 438 7.58 37.34 -23.74
C LEU A 438 6.95 35.98 -23.35
N LEU A 439 6.07 35.43 -24.18
CA LEU A 439 5.43 34.13 -23.90
C LEU A 439 6.47 33.00 -23.83
N GLN A 440 7.48 33.03 -24.74
CA GLN A 440 8.58 32.05 -24.71
C GLN A 440 9.41 32.18 -23.41
N GLU A 441 9.79 33.41 -23.02
CA GLU A 441 10.55 33.64 -21.77
C GLU A 441 9.81 33.08 -20.54
N ILE A 442 8.52 33.38 -20.40
CA ILE A 442 7.70 32.88 -19.28
C ILE A 442 7.57 31.36 -19.34
N THR A 443 7.38 30.79 -20.54
CA THR A 443 7.32 29.35 -20.74
C THR A 443 8.60 28.68 -20.27
N ASP A 444 9.76 29.22 -20.65
CA ASP A 444 11.06 28.68 -20.26
C ASP A 444 11.26 28.78 -18.74
N GLN A 445 10.85 29.86 -18.09
CA GLN A 445 10.93 30.01 -16.64
C GLN A 445 10.11 28.94 -15.90
N VAL A 446 8.87 28.70 -16.32
CA VAL A 446 7.99 27.71 -15.67
C VAL A 446 8.46 26.28 -15.94
N PHE A 447 8.78 25.97 -17.20
CA PHE A 447 9.22 24.61 -17.54
C PHE A 447 10.61 24.26 -17.05
N ASN A 448 11.55 25.21 -16.89
CA ASN A 448 12.83 24.91 -16.27
C ASN A 448 12.67 24.37 -14.86
N LEU A 449 11.78 24.92 -14.05
CA LEU A 449 11.47 24.41 -12.71
C LEU A 449 10.85 23.00 -12.76
N ALA A 450 10.08 22.68 -13.79
CA ALA A 450 9.52 21.35 -13.98
C ALA A 450 10.57 20.34 -14.48
N LEU A 451 11.47 20.77 -15.37
CA LEU A 451 12.57 19.96 -15.92
C LEU A 451 13.63 19.64 -14.87
N ASP A 452 13.88 20.54 -13.94
CA ASP A 452 14.77 20.30 -12.80
C ASP A 452 14.24 19.15 -11.91
N LYS A 453 12.92 18.97 -11.88
CA LYS A 453 12.28 17.88 -11.12
C LYS A 453 12.17 16.59 -11.93
N SER A 454 11.82 16.67 -13.21
CA SER A 454 11.62 15.50 -14.07
C SER A 454 11.89 15.82 -15.54
N ALA A 455 12.80 15.08 -16.16
CA ALA A 455 13.09 15.17 -17.60
C ALA A 455 11.87 14.86 -18.49
N ALA A 456 10.88 14.15 -17.97
CA ALA A 456 9.65 13.82 -18.69
C ALA A 456 8.78 15.06 -18.99
N ALA A 457 8.96 16.18 -18.25
CA ALA A 457 8.33 17.47 -18.54
C ALA A 457 8.69 18.01 -19.95
N LEU A 458 9.81 17.53 -20.55
CA LEU A 458 10.21 17.94 -21.91
C LEU A 458 9.15 17.61 -22.98
N GLY A 459 8.43 16.51 -22.84
CA GLY A 459 7.35 16.16 -23.74
C GLY A 459 6.19 17.17 -23.71
N TYR A 460 5.84 17.64 -22.52
CA TYR A 460 4.82 18.68 -22.32
C TYR A 460 5.30 20.06 -22.77
N TYR A 461 6.55 20.38 -22.53
CA TYR A 461 7.16 21.61 -23.03
C TYR A 461 7.11 21.68 -24.57
N ALA A 462 7.54 20.65 -25.28
CA ALA A 462 7.50 20.59 -26.73
C ALA A 462 6.05 20.67 -27.28
N ARG A 463 5.09 20.05 -26.56
CA ARG A 463 3.67 20.13 -26.93
C ARG A 463 3.14 21.56 -26.82
N TRP A 464 3.47 22.28 -25.74
CA TRP A 464 3.07 23.66 -25.56
C TRP A 464 3.73 24.57 -26.58
N GLN A 465 5.04 24.45 -26.83
CA GLN A 465 5.73 25.23 -27.85
C GLN A 465 5.06 25.12 -29.22
N LYS A 466 4.56 23.95 -29.59
CA LYS A 466 3.80 23.76 -30.84
C LYS A 466 2.45 24.48 -30.81
N ALA A 467 1.81 24.65 -29.68
CA ALA A 467 0.51 25.29 -29.54
C ALA A 467 0.60 26.83 -29.42
N MET A 468 1.73 27.36 -28.96
CA MET A 468 1.93 28.80 -28.70
C MET A 468 1.61 29.71 -29.89
N PRO A 469 2.05 29.43 -31.13
CA PRO A 469 1.73 30.29 -32.29
C PRO A 469 0.23 30.41 -32.53
N ALA A 470 -0.49 29.28 -32.44
CA ALA A 470 -1.95 29.26 -32.60
C ALA A 470 -2.67 30.01 -31.49
N TYR A 471 -2.11 30.01 -30.27
CA TYR A 471 -2.64 30.78 -29.15
C TYR A 471 -2.48 32.29 -29.36
N LEU A 472 -1.33 32.73 -29.84
CA LEU A 472 -1.06 34.16 -30.11
C LEU A 472 -1.91 34.66 -31.29
N GLU A 473 -2.12 33.85 -32.33
CA GLU A 473 -3.03 34.17 -33.43
C GLU A 473 -4.47 34.36 -32.93
N TRP A 474 -4.97 33.40 -32.14
CA TRP A 474 -6.28 33.47 -31.51
C TRP A 474 -6.43 34.73 -30.62
N LEU A 475 -5.42 35.06 -29.81
CA LEU A 475 -5.43 36.23 -28.96
C LEU A 475 -5.54 37.52 -29.79
N SER A 476 -4.77 37.62 -30.87
CA SER A 476 -4.79 38.80 -31.76
C SER A 476 -6.14 38.93 -32.46
N GLU A 477 -6.75 37.84 -32.90
CA GLU A 477 -8.09 37.81 -33.52
C GLU A 477 -9.16 38.31 -32.51
N ARG A 478 -9.05 37.88 -31.24
CA ARG A 478 -9.97 38.24 -30.17
C ARG A 478 -9.86 39.72 -29.80
N GLU A 479 -8.65 40.25 -29.70
CA GLU A 479 -8.42 41.65 -29.46
C GLU A 479 -8.94 42.51 -30.65
N ALA A 480 -8.78 42.05 -31.88
CA ALA A 480 -9.33 42.71 -33.05
C ALA A 480 -10.88 42.76 -33.06
N GLN A 481 -11.52 41.80 -32.40
CA GLN A 481 -12.97 41.79 -32.15
C GLN A 481 -13.39 42.72 -30.99
N GLY A 482 -12.43 43.42 -30.36
CA GLY A 482 -12.66 44.37 -29.31
C GLY A 482 -12.69 43.82 -27.87
N TRP A 483 -12.31 42.53 -27.69
CA TRP A 483 -12.22 41.91 -26.37
C TRP A 483 -10.82 42.06 -25.78
N HIS A 484 -10.73 42.59 -24.58
CA HIS A 484 -9.47 42.83 -23.89
C HIS A 484 -9.43 42.16 -22.52
N PHE A 485 -8.26 41.63 -22.15
CA PHE A 485 -8.02 41.02 -20.84
C PHE A 485 -8.23 42.03 -19.73
N VAL A 486 -8.98 41.70 -18.69
CA VAL A 486 -9.22 42.52 -17.51
C VAL A 486 -8.59 41.91 -16.26
N LEU A 487 -8.82 40.60 -16.03
CA LEU A 487 -8.29 39.89 -14.87
C LEU A 487 -8.10 38.40 -15.15
N GLY A 488 -7.21 37.74 -14.39
CA GLY A 488 -6.95 36.32 -14.48
C GLY A 488 -6.57 35.71 -13.14
N GLU A 489 -6.88 34.44 -12.97
CA GLU A 489 -6.58 33.64 -11.78
C GLU A 489 -7.12 34.25 -10.48
N GLU A 490 -8.22 34.99 -10.56
CA GLU A 490 -8.80 35.69 -9.43
C GLU A 490 -9.87 34.84 -8.73
N LYS A 491 -9.87 34.93 -7.38
CA LYS A 491 -10.81 34.18 -6.55
C LYS A 491 -12.05 35.04 -6.30
N PHE A 492 -13.20 34.44 -6.53
CA PHE A 492 -14.51 35.04 -6.27
C PHE A 492 -15.27 34.26 -5.22
N GLU A 493 -16.01 34.95 -4.39
CA GLU A 493 -16.98 34.39 -3.46
C GLU A 493 -18.31 35.15 -3.56
N LYS A 494 -19.42 34.44 -3.60
CA LYS A 494 -20.76 35.03 -3.62
C LYS A 494 -21.73 34.26 -2.75
N VAL A 495 -22.48 34.95 -1.91
CA VAL A 495 -23.49 34.33 -1.06
C VAL A 495 -24.77 34.14 -1.85
N LEU A 496 -25.22 32.89 -1.97
CA LEU A 496 -26.54 32.55 -2.52
C LEU A 496 -27.48 32.26 -1.36
N ARG A 497 -28.56 33.09 -1.24
CA ARG A 497 -29.54 33.00 -0.15
C ARG A 497 -30.89 32.52 -0.62
N TRP A 498 -31.58 31.83 0.27
CA TRP A 498 -32.99 31.44 0.13
C TRP A 498 -33.69 31.58 1.50
N ASP A 499 -35.01 31.31 1.57
CA ASP A 499 -35.83 31.64 2.73
C ASP A 499 -35.33 31.11 4.08
N ASP A 500 -34.74 29.92 4.10
CA ASP A 500 -34.31 29.19 5.30
C ASP A 500 -32.82 28.81 5.32
N GLY A 501 -31.99 29.42 4.45
CA GLY A 501 -30.56 29.14 4.43
C GLY A 501 -29.73 29.96 3.45
N GLU A 502 -28.44 29.70 3.48
CA GLU A 502 -27.47 30.28 2.55
C GLU A 502 -26.32 29.33 2.27
N ILE A 503 -25.60 29.56 1.16
CA ILE A 503 -24.35 28.91 0.81
C ILE A 503 -23.42 29.91 0.13
N ILE A 504 -22.12 29.82 0.41
CA ILE A 504 -21.10 30.62 -0.25
C ILE A 504 -20.63 29.87 -1.48
N LEU A 505 -20.96 30.36 -2.66
CA LEU A 505 -20.36 29.91 -3.91
C LEU A 505 -18.95 30.48 -3.99
N HIS A 506 -17.97 29.64 -4.39
CA HIS A 506 -16.60 30.10 -4.55
C HIS A 506 -15.93 29.43 -5.75
N GLY A 507 -14.99 30.16 -6.37
CA GLY A 507 -14.23 29.65 -7.49
C GLY A 507 -13.08 30.57 -7.86
N ARG A 508 -12.19 30.09 -8.70
CA ARG A 508 -11.12 30.88 -9.30
C ARG A 508 -11.37 30.90 -10.81
N VAL A 509 -11.46 32.12 -11.36
CA VAL A 509 -11.71 32.34 -12.79
C VAL A 509 -10.36 32.46 -13.49
N ASP A 510 -10.13 31.66 -14.53
CA ASP A 510 -8.86 31.61 -15.24
C ASP A 510 -8.59 32.93 -16.00
N ARG A 511 -9.64 33.47 -16.64
CA ARG A 511 -9.55 34.72 -17.39
C ARG A 511 -10.93 35.38 -17.52
N MET A 512 -10.96 36.72 -17.43
CA MET A 512 -12.10 37.53 -17.77
C MET A 512 -11.69 38.62 -18.76
N ASP A 513 -12.45 38.77 -19.84
CA ASP A 513 -12.30 39.81 -20.84
C ASP A 513 -13.49 40.75 -20.79
N GLU A 514 -13.24 42.03 -21.23
CA GLU A 514 -14.26 43.07 -21.38
C GLU A 514 -14.15 43.72 -22.76
N ASN A 515 -15.29 44.06 -23.35
CA ASN A 515 -15.31 44.78 -24.62
C ASN A 515 -15.60 46.25 -24.44
N ALA A 516 -15.55 47.05 -25.52
CA ALA A 516 -15.78 48.47 -25.52
C ALA A 516 -17.20 48.89 -25.06
N SER A 517 -18.17 47.96 -25.08
CA SER A 517 -19.54 48.18 -24.59
C SER A 517 -19.68 47.88 -23.07
N GLY A 518 -18.60 47.48 -22.39
CA GLY A 518 -18.62 47.09 -20.98
C GLY A 518 -19.18 45.65 -20.74
N GLU A 519 -19.36 44.89 -21.80
CA GLU A 519 -19.78 43.49 -21.67
C GLU A 519 -18.60 42.61 -21.27
N ARG A 520 -18.82 41.63 -20.39
CA ARG A 520 -17.80 40.73 -19.88
C ARG A 520 -18.00 39.31 -20.33
N ALA A 521 -16.90 38.64 -20.60
CA ALA A 521 -16.84 37.20 -20.94
C ALA A 521 -15.89 36.47 -19.99
N VAL A 522 -16.29 35.31 -19.53
CA VAL A 522 -15.42 34.38 -18.76
C VAL A 522 -14.83 33.34 -19.69
N LEU A 523 -13.52 33.12 -19.55
CA LEU A 523 -12.78 32.13 -20.32
C LEU A 523 -12.11 31.16 -19.36
N ASP A 524 -12.16 29.86 -19.72
CA ASP A 524 -11.54 28.78 -18.95
C ASP A 524 -10.66 27.95 -19.88
N TYR A 525 -9.39 27.85 -19.53
CA TYR A 525 -8.39 27.13 -20.32
C TYR A 525 -8.45 25.61 -20.10
N LYS A 526 -8.44 24.85 -21.18
CA LYS A 526 -8.48 23.38 -21.10
C LYS A 526 -7.36 22.75 -21.92
N SER A 527 -6.54 21.91 -21.29
CA SER A 527 -5.53 21.07 -21.95
C SER A 527 -6.16 19.86 -22.65
N THR A 528 -7.23 20.08 -23.44
CA THR A 528 -7.96 19.06 -24.18
C THR A 528 -8.44 19.62 -25.52
N ASN A 529 -8.91 18.76 -26.42
CA ASN A 529 -9.33 19.18 -27.74
C ASN A 529 -10.78 19.69 -27.77
N GLN A 530 -11.09 20.51 -28.79
CA GLN A 530 -12.38 21.14 -29.00
C GLN A 530 -13.56 20.14 -29.08
N ILE A 531 -13.36 18.97 -29.69
CA ILE A 531 -14.44 17.98 -29.92
C ILE A 531 -14.93 17.45 -28.58
N ALA A 532 -14.01 17.06 -27.68
CA ALA A 532 -14.35 16.55 -26.36
C ALA A 532 -15.10 17.61 -25.51
N LEU A 533 -14.69 18.88 -25.60
CA LEU A 533 -15.36 19.97 -24.89
C LEU A 533 -16.79 20.21 -25.41
N ARG A 534 -16.97 20.19 -26.72
CA ARG A 534 -18.31 20.33 -27.33
C ARG A 534 -19.26 19.20 -26.93
N GLU A 535 -18.77 17.96 -26.93
CA GLU A 535 -19.59 16.82 -26.48
C GLU A 535 -20.01 16.98 -25.04
N LYS A 536 -19.09 17.36 -24.16
CA LYS A 536 -19.35 17.57 -22.73
C LYS A 536 -20.40 18.68 -22.48
N LEU A 537 -20.34 19.78 -23.22
CA LEU A 537 -21.34 20.85 -23.12
C LEU A 537 -22.69 20.45 -23.69
N LYS A 538 -22.75 19.69 -24.80
CA LYS A 538 -24.02 19.21 -25.39
C LYS A 538 -24.81 18.30 -24.45
N GLN A 539 -24.12 17.49 -23.67
CA GLN A 539 -24.74 16.57 -22.70
C GLN A 539 -25.28 17.29 -21.46
N GLY A 540 -24.98 18.58 -21.27
CA GLY A 540 -25.42 19.34 -20.11
C GLY A 540 -24.79 18.89 -18.78
N GLU A 541 -23.69 18.14 -18.86
CA GLU A 541 -23.01 17.55 -17.69
C GLU A 541 -21.99 18.50 -17.06
N ASP A 542 -21.66 19.61 -17.72
CA ASP A 542 -20.65 20.56 -17.28
C ASP A 542 -21.29 21.86 -16.77
N HIS A 543 -21.22 22.06 -15.47
CA HIS A 543 -21.75 23.24 -14.79
C HIS A 543 -20.69 24.32 -14.51
N GLN A 544 -19.43 24.16 -14.94
CA GLN A 544 -18.33 25.06 -14.57
C GLN A 544 -18.52 26.48 -15.11
N LEU A 545 -18.78 26.62 -16.41
CA LEU A 545 -18.98 27.94 -17.02
C LEU A 545 -20.21 28.69 -16.46
N PRO A 546 -21.41 28.07 -16.37
CA PRO A 546 -22.56 28.73 -15.73
C PRO A 546 -22.32 29.05 -14.25
N PHE A 547 -21.56 28.23 -13.55
CA PHE A 547 -21.21 28.48 -12.15
C PHE A 547 -20.33 29.72 -11.98
N TYR A 548 -19.36 29.92 -12.87
CA TYR A 548 -18.54 31.13 -12.89
C TYR A 548 -19.37 32.38 -13.14
N GLY A 549 -20.40 32.27 -13.97
CA GLY A 549 -21.36 33.36 -14.14
C GLY A 549 -22.11 33.72 -12.88
N LEU A 550 -22.43 32.75 -12.03
CA LEU A 550 -23.06 33.04 -10.74
C LEU A 550 -22.12 33.76 -9.77
N LEU A 551 -20.80 33.65 -9.92
CA LEU A 551 -19.81 34.31 -9.06
C LEU A 551 -19.63 35.79 -9.40
N SER A 552 -19.90 36.20 -10.64
CA SER A 552 -19.72 37.59 -11.09
C SER A 552 -20.83 38.49 -10.54
N ASP A 553 -20.46 39.69 -10.13
CA ASP A 553 -21.41 40.78 -9.75
C ASP A 553 -21.88 41.56 -10.98
N VAL A 554 -21.14 41.47 -12.09
CA VAL A 554 -21.50 42.06 -13.36
C VAL A 554 -22.06 40.99 -14.27
N PRO A 555 -23.17 41.25 -14.98
CA PRO A 555 -23.70 40.28 -15.93
C PRO A 555 -22.64 39.85 -16.96
N LEU A 556 -22.47 38.56 -17.14
CA LEU A 556 -21.59 38.03 -18.18
C LEU A 556 -22.43 37.74 -19.42
N THR A 557 -21.98 38.22 -20.55
CA THR A 557 -22.67 38.02 -21.85
C THR A 557 -22.25 36.70 -22.49
N ASN A 558 -21.07 36.18 -22.10
CA ASN A 558 -20.56 34.94 -22.70
C ASN A 558 -19.64 34.17 -21.77
N ALA A 559 -19.58 32.84 -21.93
CA ALA A 559 -18.67 31.96 -21.21
C ALA A 559 -18.12 30.90 -22.18
N LEU A 560 -16.80 30.76 -22.19
CA LEU A 560 -16.04 30.07 -23.23
C LEU A 560 -15.03 29.09 -22.65
N TYR A 561 -14.91 27.91 -23.24
CA TYR A 561 -13.72 27.08 -23.10
C TYR A 561 -12.71 27.39 -24.21
N ILE A 562 -11.45 27.52 -23.81
CA ILE A 562 -10.33 27.72 -24.73
C ILE A 562 -9.48 26.45 -24.72
N PRO A 563 -9.62 25.58 -25.75
CA PRO A 563 -8.81 24.38 -25.90
C PRO A 563 -7.38 24.75 -26.30
N LEU A 564 -6.42 24.53 -25.40
CA LEU A 564 -5.00 24.80 -25.66
C LEU A 564 -4.33 23.74 -26.54
N GLU A 565 -5.06 22.68 -26.92
CA GLU A 565 -4.66 21.76 -27.97
C GLU A 565 -5.19 22.28 -29.32
N ALA A 566 -4.30 22.85 -30.12
CA ALA A 566 -4.66 23.34 -31.43
C ALA A 566 -5.15 22.21 -32.34
N SER A 567 -6.33 22.41 -32.94
CA SER A 567 -6.84 21.52 -34.00
C SER A 567 -6.52 22.13 -35.35
N LYS A 568 -5.75 21.45 -36.18
CA LYS A 568 -5.29 21.95 -37.47
C LYS A 568 -4.61 23.33 -37.39
N ASP A 569 -3.71 23.45 -36.43
CA ASP A 569 -2.93 24.66 -36.13
C ASP A 569 -3.77 25.91 -35.78
N LYS A 570 -5.03 25.75 -35.35
CA LYS A 570 -5.89 26.83 -34.87
C LYS A 570 -6.58 26.48 -33.56
N ILE A 571 -6.64 27.44 -32.65
CA ILE A 571 -7.49 27.42 -31.48
C ILE A 571 -8.89 27.89 -31.85
N LYS A 572 -9.90 27.12 -31.46
CA LYS A 572 -11.30 27.48 -31.68
C LYS A 572 -12.04 27.42 -30.36
N GLU A 573 -12.64 28.54 -29.99
CA GLU A 573 -13.47 28.67 -28.80
C GLU A 573 -14.64 27.67 -28.79
N VAL A 574 -15.04 27.26 -27.60
CA VAL A 574 -16.23 26.47 -27.41
C VAL A 574 -17.15 27.21 -26.47
N GLU A 575 -18.19 27.79 -27.05
CA GLU A 575 -19.16 28.59 -26.36
C GLU A 575 -20.17 27.74 -25.60
N SER A 576 -20.58 28.17 -24.41
CA SER A 576 -21.65 27.56 -23.66
C SER A 576 -23.00 27.88 -24.30
N PRO A 577 -23.75 26.91 -24.79
CA PRO A 577 -25.05 27.17 -25.42
C PRO A 577 -26.06 27.65 -24.37
N ASP A 578 -26.97 28.56 -24.77
CA ASP A 578 -28.05 29.08 -23.92
C ASP A 578 -27.58 29.51 -22.51
N TYR A 579 -26.45 30.23 -22.46
CA TYR A 579 -25.73 30.53 -21.21
C TYR A 579 -26.60 31.17 -20.13
N ASP A 580 -27.42 32.19 -20.47
CA ASP A 580 -28.29 32.88 -19.51
C ASP A 580 -29.34 31.96 -18.89
N LYS A 581 -29.92 31.10 -19.69
CA LYS A 581 -30.89 30.10 -19.24
C LYS A 581 -30.24 29.06 -18.33
N TRP A 582 -29.04 28.62 -18.65
CA TRP A 582 -28.28 27.68 -17.84
C TRP A 582 -27.92 28.28 -16.48
N GLN A 583 -27.50 29.53 -16.45
CA GLN A 583 -27.13 30.23 -15.23
C GLN A 583 -28.33 30.34 -14.27
N GLN A 584 -29.51 30.75 -14.78
CA GLN A 584 -30.73 30.83 -13.97
C GLN A 584 -31.18 29.46 -13.46
N THR A 585 -31.13 28.46 -14.31
CA THR A 585 -31.49 27.08 -13.96
C THR A 585 -30.54 26.53 -12.90
N LEU A 586 -29.23 26.76 -13.04
CA LEU A 586 -28.21 26.30 -12.12
C LEU A 586 -28.39 26.90 -10.71
N SER A 587 -28.66 28.20 -10.62
CA SER A 587 -28.95 28.85 -9.33
C SER A 587 -30.09 28.16 -8.59
N THR A 588 -31.20 27.91 -9.29
CA THR A 588 -32.37 27.22 -8.74
C THR A 588 -32.03 25.79 -8.33
N GLN A 589 -31.28 25.06 -9.14
CA GLN A 589 -30.88 23.68 -8.86
C GLN A 589 -29.95 23.59 -7.64
N ILE A 590 -28.99 24.52 -7.49
CA ILE A 590 -28.12 24.58 -6.30
C ILE A 590 -28.95 24.80 -5.04
N VAL A 591 -29.86 25.79 -5.05
CA VAL A 591 -30.73 26.06 -3.91
C VAL A 591 -31.58 24.85 -3.54
N ASN A 592 -32.21 24.21 -4.52
CA ASN A 592 -33.02 23.02 -4.29
C ASN A 592 -32.21 21.86 -3.70
N SER A 593 -30.99 21.63 -4.23
CA SER A 593 -30.12 20.58 -3.73
C SER A 593 -29.65 20.85 -2.30
N MET A 594 -29.26 22.09 -1.99
CA MET A 594 -28.82 22.47 -0.66
C MET A 594 -29.96 22.46 0.36
N ARG A 595 -31.16 22.85 -0.05
CA ARG A 595 -32.38 22.74 0.76
C ARG A 595 -32.71 21.27 1.04
N ALA A 596 -32.66 20.40 0.03
CA ALA A 596 -32.92 18.98 0.21
C ALA A 596 -31.93 18.36 1.21
N ILE A 597 -30.63 18.67 1.12
CA ILE A 597 -29.62 18.22 2.09
C ILE A 597 -29.93 18.77 3.50
N ALA A 598 -30.31 20.04 3.62
CA ALA A 598 -30.66 20.65 4.90
C ALA A 598 -31.88 19.95 5.55
N HIS A 599 -32.82 19.46 4.75
CA HIS A 599 -33.99 18.67 5.18
C HIS A 599 -33.71 17.17 5.24
N ASP A 600 -32.43 16.79 5.37
CA ASP A 600 -31.96 15.42 5.58
C ASP A 600 -32.34 14.45 4.45
N ALA A 601 -32.34 14.93 3.20
CA ALA A 601 -32.52 14.06 2.04
C ALA A 601 -31.37 13.04 1.93
N PRO A 602 -31.65 11.79 1.51
CA PRO A 602 -30.63 10.78 1.33
C PRO A 602 -29.66 11.13 0.20
N LEU A 603 -28.39 10.73 0.36
CA LEU A 603 -27.31 10.94 -0.60
C LEU A 603 -26.88 9.59 -1.22
N PRO A 604 -27.65 9.06 -2.19
CA PRO A 604 -27.45 7.70 -2.71
C PRO A 604 -26.23 7.57 -3.63
N ALA A 605 -25.67 6.36 -3.70
CA ALA A 605 -24.52 6.01 -4.54
C ALA A 605 -24.94 5.70 -6.00
N THR A 606 -25.55 6.67 -6.68
CA THR A 606 -26.18 6.52 -8.02
C THR A 606 -25.25 6.82 -9.19
N GLY A 607 -23.98 7.12 -8.96
CA GLY A 607 -23.04 7.52 -10.02
C GLY A 607 -22.98 6.53 -11.18
N PRO A 608 -22.92 7.00 -12.45
CA PRO A 608 -22.72 6.13 -13.61
C PRO A 608 -21.31 5.55 -13.62
N GLU A 609 -21.08 4.46 -14.38
CA GLU A 609 -19.78 3.78 -14.40
C GLU A 609 -18.63 4.68 -14.89
N SER A 610 -18.91 5.61 -15.81
CA SER A 610 -17.95 6.63 -16.28
C SER A 610 -17.40 7.51 -15.15
N VAL A 611 -18.18 7.73 -14.10
CA VAL A 611 -17.76 8.46 -12.87
C VAL A 611 -17.10 7.50 -11.88
N CYS A 612 -17.66 6.29 -11.74
CA CYS A 612 -17.20 5.33 -10.73
C CYS A 612 -15.80 4.77 -10.99
N GLN A 613 -15.37 4.67 -12.24
CA GLN A 613 -14.03 4.16 -12.60
C GLN A 613 -12.89 5.05 -12.08
N TYR A 614 -13.14 6.34 -11.86
CA TYR A 614 -12.16 7.31 -11.35
C TYR A 614 -12.51 7.80 -9.94
N CYS A 615 -13.40 7.10 -9.23
CA CYS A 615 -13.90 7.54 -7.93
C CYS A 615 -13.06 7.00 -6.78
N ASP A 616 -12.35 7.86 -6.06
CA ASP A 616 -11.51 7.52 -4.90
C ASP A 616 -12.27 6.81 -3.78
N VAL A 617 -13.57 7.04 -3.68
CA VAL A 617 -14.43 6.47 -2.63
C VAL A 617 -15.26 5.26 -3.10
N ARG A 618 -14.97 4.69 -4.26
CA ARG A 618 -15.66 3.50 -4.78
C ARG A 618 -15.61 2.31 -3.80
N GLY A 619 -14.48 2.13 -3.11
CA GLY A 619 -14.31 1.10 -2.09
C GLY A 619 -15.24 1.26 -0.88
N LEU A 620 -15.63 2.49 -0.55
CA LEU A 620 -16.56 2.79 0.55
C LEU A 620 -18.02 2.50 0.15
N CYS A 621 -18.45 2.94 -1.04
CA CYS A 621 -19.82 2.70 -1.50
C CYS A 621 -20.06 1.24 -1.92
N ARG A 622 -18.99 0.48 -2.20
CA ARG A 622 -19.02 -0.93 -2.61
C ARG A 622 -19.93 -1.20 -3.81
N LYS A 623 -19.97 -0.28 -4.77
CA LYS A 623 -20.76 -0.48 -5.99
C LYS A 623 -20.35 -1.76 -6.71
N GLY A 624 -21.33 -2.61 -7.01
CA GLY A 624 -21.15 -3.95 -7.55
C GLY A 624 -21.26 -5.08 -6.51
N ALA A 625 -21.36 -4.74 -5.22
CA ALA A 625 -21.62 -5.70 -4.15
C ALA A 625 -23.08 -5.69 -3.65
N TRP A 626 -23.87 -4.68 -4.02
CA TRP A 626 -25.28 -4.49 -3.73
C TRP A 626 -26.10 -4.42 -4.99
#